data_9bc1a477edbee1e742ea1755825b67dc
#
_entry.id   9bc1a477edbee1e742ea1755825b67dc
#
_cell.length_a   1.000
_cell.length_b   1.000
_cell.length_c   1.000
_cell.angle_alpha   90.00
_cell.angle_beta   90.00
_cell.angle_gamma   90.00
#
_symmetry.space_group_name_H-M   'P 1'
#
loop_
_entity.id
_entity.type
_entity.pdbx_description
1 polymer ?
#
loop_
_entity_poly.entity_id
_entity_poly.type
_entity_poly.pdbx_seq_one_letter_code
_entity_poly.pdbx_strand_id
1 'polypeptide(L)'
;SRVAFGSVKNNTTGEVHSFGGVAGSVTAEGDVSIEIDLSSVETNIDIRNERMIEHVFKTSPKAMLTAQIDMAEVNGLGVGDSTVFEADATLTLGGVEAELYADMFVLRLSENRVMVSTNDMVMLSMEDVELTGGIDKLMELAELPGITHVSPVTLRFVFSMDEQKA
;
A
#
# COMPACT_ATOMS: atom_id res chain seq x y z
N SER A 1 -1.60 3.44 -10.99
CA SER A 1 -1.24 2.79 -9.72
C SER A 1 -1.95 3.48 -8.56
N ARG A 2 -2.35 2.71 -7.58
CA ARG A 2 -3.14 3.22 -6.45
C ARG A 2 -2.87 2.41 -5.20
N VAL A 3 -2.71 3.11 -4.07
CA VAL A 3 -2.74 2.52 -2.75
C VAL A 3 -3.89 3.18 -1.99
N ALA A 4 -4.79 2.36 -1.46
CA ALA A 4 -5.94 2.82 -0.69
C ALA A 4 -6.03 2.06 0.63
N PHE A 5 -6.56 2.72 1.63
CA PHE A 5 -6.78 2.12 2.94
C PHE A 5 -8.11 2.58 3.51
N GLY A 6 -8.67 1.77 4.39
CA GLY A 6 -9.93 2.04 5.04
C GLY A 6 -9.76 2.35 6.52
N SER A 7 -10.71 3.05 7.07
CA SER A 7 -10.85 3.25 8.51
C SER A 7 -12.32 3.26 8.89
N VAL A 8 -12.60 2.94 10.16
CA VAL A 8 -13.96 3.01 10.71
C VAL A 8 -13.91 3.95 11.90
N LYS A 9 -14.71 5.01 11.84
CA LYS A 9 -14.89 5.95 12.95
C LYS A 9 -16.27 5.77 13.59
N ASN A 10 -16.38 6.11 14.86
CA ASN A 10 -17.63 6.01 15.62
C ASN A 10 -18.26 4.60 15.57
N ASN A 11 -17.42 3.57 15.40
CA ASN A 11 -17.81 2.15 15.31
C ASN A 11 -18.73 1.79 14.13
N THR A 12 -19.22 2.73 13.36
CA THR A 12 -20.21 2.50 12.31
C THR A 12 -19.92 3.19 10.98
N THR A 13 -19.03 4.17 10.93
CA THR A 13 -18.77 4.95 9.73
C THR A 13 -17.48 4.51 9.07
N GLY A 14 -17.60 3.74 7.98
CA GLY A 14 -16.47 3.33 7.15
C GLY A 14 -16.08 4.42 6.16
N GLU A 15 -14.78 4.65 6.01
CA GLU A 15 -14.24 5.62 5.06
C GLU A 15 -13.07 5.00 4.30
N VAL A 16 -12.89 5.42 3.06
CA VAL A 16 -11.77 5.00 2.23
C VAL A 16 -10.88 6.22 1.96
N HIS A 17 -9.58 6.01 2.15
CA HIS A 17 -8.56 7.02 1.92
C HIS A 17 -7.53 6.48 0.93
N SER A 18 -6.73 7.36 0.35
CA SER A 18 -5.72 6.96 -0.61
C SER A 18 -4.47 7.83 -0.52
N PHE A 19 -3.41 7.37 -1.21
CA PHE A 19 -2.20 8.14 -1.42
C PHE A 19 -2.06 8.41 -2.92
N GLY A 20 -1.86 9.68 -3.29
CA GLY A 20 -1.67 10.07 -4.68
C GLY A 20 -0.24 9.90 -5.19
N GLY A 21 0.74 9.96 -4.29
CA GLY A 21 2.15 9.85 -4.62
C GLY A 21 2.68 8.44 -4.37
N VAL A 22 2.56 7.55 -5.37
CA VAL A 22 3.06 6.18 -5.30
C VAL A 22 3.92 5.88 -6.53
N ALA A 23 5.02 5.16 -6.32
CA ALA A 23 5.92 4.72 -7.39
C ALA A 23 6.40 3.30 -7.10
N GLY A 24 6.50 2.49 -8.13
CA GLY A 24 6.95 1.12 -7.97
C GLY A 24 7.83 0.66 -9.11
N SER A 25 8.71 -0.28 -8.81
CA SER A 25 9.58 -0.92 -9.79
C SER A 25 9.76 -2.40 -9.47
N VAL A 26 10.03 -3.17 -10.51
CA VAL A 26 10.35 -4.60 -10.42
C VAL A 26 11.60 -4.84 -11.24
N THR A 27 12.60 -5.47 -10.63
CA THR A 27 13.82 -5.86 -11.36
C THR A 27 13.59 -7.14 -12.16
N ALA A 28 14.51 -7.43 -13.07
CA ALA A 28 14.48 -8.69 -13.84
C ALA A 28 14.58 -9.93 -12.94
N GLU A 29 15.17 -9.80 -11.77
CA GLU A 29 15.32 -10.86 -10.78
C GLU A 29 14.08 -11.02 -9.88
N GLY A 30 13.11 -10.12 -10.01
CA GLY A 30 11.86 -10.17 -9.22
C GLY A 30 11.90 -9.36 -7.93
N ASP A 31 12.85 -8.45 -7.75
CA ASP A 31 12.88 -7.55 -6.62
C ASP A 31 11.87 -6.42 -6.84
N VAL A 32 10.84 -6.38 -6.00
CA VAL A 32 9.79 -5.37 -6.03
C VAL A 32 10.10 -4.28 -5.00
N SER A 33 10.00 -3.03 -5.42
CA SER A 33 10.15 -1.88 -4.54
C SER A 33 9.04 -0.88 -4.84
N ILE A 34 8.26 -0.55 -3.82
CA ILE A 34 7.17 0.42 -3.92
C ILE A 34 7.41 1.51 -2.89
N GLU A 35 7.44 2.75 -3.35
CA GLU A 35 7.56 3.93 -2.50
C GLU A 35 6.22 4.64 -2.42
N ILE A 36 5.78 4.96 -1.21
CA ILE A 36 4.54 5.67 -0.95
C ILE A 36 4.89 6.99 -0.26
N ASP A 37 4.54 8.09 -0.90
CA ASP A 37 4.64 9.42 -0.29
C ASP A 37 3.47 9.60 0.68
N LEU A 38 3.74 9.50 1.97
CA LEU A 38 2.71 9.59 3.00
C LEU A 38 2.12 11.00 3.11
N SER A 39 2.86 12.03 2.65
CA SER A 39 2.34 13.39 2.60
C SER A 39 1.29 13.58 1.48
N SER A 40 1.16 12.61 0.59
CA SER A 40 0.15 12.60 -0.47
C SER A 40 -1.20 12.00 -0.02
N VAL A 41 -1.39 11.77 1.27
CA VAL A 41 -2.63 11.22 1.81
C VAL A 41 -3.84 12.08 1.43
N GLU A 42 -4.90 11.43 0.98
CA GLU A 42 -6.16 12.08 0.60
C GLU A 42 -7.32 11.42 1.34
N THR A 43 -7.95 12.17 2.20
CA THR A 43 -9.09 11.72 3.01
C THR A 43 -10.38 12.48 2.67
N ASN A 44 -10.36 13.31 1.63
CA ASN A 44 -11.46 14.20 1.20
C ASN A 44 -11.78 15.34 2.19
N ILE A 45 -10.99 15.51 3.23
CA ILE A 45 -11.12 16.60 4.21
C ILE A 45 -9.71 17.19 4.43
N ASP A 46 -9.50 18.42 3.99
CA ASP A 46 -8.17 19.05 3.99
C ASP A 46 -7.54 19.12 5.38
N ILE A 47 -8.29 19.52 6.38
CA ILE A 47 -7.77 19.60 7.76
C ILE A 47 -7.39 18.22 8.30
N ARG A 48 -8.09 17.17 7.88
CA ARG A 48 -7.77 15.79 8.27
C ARG A 48 -6.49 15.33 7.58
N ASN A 49 -6.29 15.69 6.32
CA ASN A 49 -5.03 15.40 5.61
C ASN A 49 -3.84 16.02 6.34
N GLU A 50 -3.94 17.28 6.72
CA GLU A 50 -2.90 18.00 7.48
C GLU A 50 -2.62 17.32 8.83
N ARG A 51 -3.67 16.94 9.56
CA ARG A 51 -3.55 16.27 10.86
C ARG A 51 -2.91 14.88 10.73
N MET A 52 -3.22 14.14 9.68
CA MET A 52 -2.59 12.85 9.44
C MET A 52 -1.10 13.00 9.16
N ILE A 53 -0.69 13.96 8.35
CA ILE A 53 0.71 14.23 8.07
C ILE A 53 1.44 14.65 9.35
N GLU A 54 0.85 15.53 10.13
CA GLU A 54 1.48 16.08 11.34
C GLU A 54 1.55 15.08 12.50
N HIS A 55 0.52 14.25 12.70
CA HIS A 55 0.38 13.41 13.90
C HIS A 55 0.53 11.92 13.66
N VAL A 56 0.15 11.41 12.49
CA VAL A 56 0.24 9.99 12.18
C VAL A 56 1.55 9.66 11.48
N PHE A 57 1.89 10.42 10.45
CA PHE A 57 3.07 10.18 9.60
C PHE A 57 4.26 11.07 9.92
N LYS A 58 4.31 11.61 11.13
CA LYS A 58 5.33 12.59 11.54
C LYS A 58 6.76 12.08 11.54
N THR A 59 6.95 10.77 11.68
CA THR A 59 8.27 10.17 11.82
C THR A 59 8.93 9.84 10.47
N SER A 60 8.14 9.77 9.41
CA SER A 60 8.65 9.51 8.07
C SER A 60 7.69 10.07 7.03
N PRO A 61 8.20 10.82 6.05
CA PRO A 61 7.37 11.28 4.94
C PRO A 61 7.09 10.18 3.92
N LYS A 62 7.75 9.03 4.01
CA LYS A 62 7.66 7.96 3.03
C LYS A 62 7.56 6.59 3.70
N ALA A 63 6.82 5.70 3.05
CA ALA A 63 6.83 4.27 3.36
C ALA A 63 7.43 3.52 2.17
N MET A 64 8.13 2.43 2.48
CA MET A 64 8.70 1.54 1.47
C MET A 64 8.11 0.15 1.63
N LEU A 65 7.67 -0.43 0.54
CA LEU A 65 7.23 -1.81 0.49
C LEU A 65 8.17 -2.58 -0.43
N THR A 66 8.78 -3.64 0.09
CA THR A 66 9.69 -4.50 -0.69
C THR A 66 9.19 -5.93 -0.67
N ALA A 67 9.38 -6.63 -1.78
CA ALA A 67 8.99 -8.02 -1.92
C ALA A 67 9.87 -8.70 -2.98
N GLN A 68 9.88 -10.03 -2.94
CA GLN A 68 10.53 -10.86 -3.95
C GLN A 68 9.46 -11.70 -4.63
N ILE A 69 9.40 -11.67 -5.96
CA ILE A 69 8.45 -12.47 -6.73
C ILE A 69 9.18 -13.39 -7.72
N ASP A 70 8.52 -14.47 -8.09
CA ASP A 70 9.04 -15.38 -9.10
C ASP A 70 8.72 -14.85 -10.51
N MET A 71 9.72 -14.30 -11.17
CA MET A 71 9.56 -13.75 -12.51
C MET A 71 9.27 -14.80 -13.56
N ALA A 72 9.60 -16.07 -13.31
CA ALA A 72 9.26 -17.16 -14.24
C ALA A 72 7.73 -17.31 -14.35
N GLU A 73 6.99 -17.16 -13.27
CA GLU A 73 5.53 -17.19 -13.30
C GLU A 73 4.95 -16.02 -14.08
N VAL A 74 5.51 -14.84 -13.92
CA VAL A 74 5.07 -13.64 -14.64
C VAL A 74 5.39 -13.73 -16.13
N ASN A 75 6.62 -14.13 -16.46
CA ASN A 75 7.07 -14.24 -17.85
C ASN A 75 6.38 -15.37 -18.61
N GLY A 76 5.87 -16.36 -17.91
CA GLY A 76 5.10 -17.46 -18.49
C GLY A 76 3.67 -17.09 -18.89
N LEU A 77 3.18 -15.92 -18.46
CA LEU A 77 1.83 -15.46 -18.82
C LEU A 77 1.80 -14.93 -20.25
N GLY A 78 0.80 -15.36 -21.01
CA GLY A 78 0.44 -14.72 -22.26
C GLY A 78 -0.31 -13.42 -22.04
N VAL A 79 -0.35 -12.57 -23.05
CA VAL A 79 -1.14 -11.31 -23.00
C VAL A 79 -2.61 -11.64 -22.76
N GLY A 80 -3.20 -11.03 -21.72
CA GLY A 80 -4.56 -11.29 -21.30
C GLY A 80 -4.70 -12.42 -20.28
N ASP A 81 -3.63 -13.15 -20.01
CA ASP A 81 -3.65 -14.20 -18.99
C ASP A 81 -3.36 -13.63 -17.60
N SER A 82 -3.86 -14.32 -16.60
CA SER A 82 -3.71 -13.92 -15.19
C SER A 82 -3.34 -15.11 -14.31
N THR A 83 -2.79 -14.79 -13.16
CA THR A 83 -2.50 -15.77 -12.11
C THR A 83 -2.62 -15.10 -10.73
N VAL A 84 -2.70 -15.92 -9.70
CA VAL A 84 -2.61 -15.45 -8.31
C VAL A 84 -1.42 -16.15 -7.67
N PHE A 85 -0.58 -15.40 -6.99
CA PHE A 85 0.53 -15.97 -6.22
C PHE A 85 0.63 -15.33 -4.84
N GLU A 86 1.21 -16.08 -3.92
CA GLU A 86 1.48 -15.61 -2.56
C GLU A 86 2.72 -14.71 -2.56
N ALA A 87 2.64 -13.58 -1.88
CA ALA A 87 3.75 -12.67 -1.74
C ALA A 87 4.01 -12.34 -0.28
N ASP A 88 5.28 -12.47 0.12
CA ASP A 88 5.78 -11.94 1.38
C ASP A 88 6.39 -10.58 1.11
N ALA A 89 5.96 -9.59 1.86
CA ALA A 89 6.43 -8.23 1.71
C ALA A 89 6.87 -7.64 3.04
N THR A 90 7.81 -6.72 3.00
CA THR A 90 8.23 -5.95 4.16
C THR A 90 7.83 -4.49 3.96
N LEU A 91 7.05 -3.97 4.89
CA LEU A 91 6.68 -2.57 4.94
C LEU A 91 7.61 -1.86 5.93
N THR A 92 8.31 -0.84 5.46
CA THR A 92 9.16 0.00 6.29
C THR A 92 8.54 1.39 6.40
N LEU A 93 8.28 1.81 7.62
CA LEU A 93 7.65 3.09 7.91
C LEU A 93 8.31 3.69 9.15
N GLY A 94 8.98 4.85 8.98
CA GLY A 94 9.60 5.54 10.11
C GLY A 94 10.66 4.75 10.87
N GLY A 95 11.38 3.85 10.19
CA GLY A 95 12.36 2.97 10.81
C GLY A 95 11.76 1.69 11.41
N VAL A 96 10.45 1.52 11.35
CA VAL A 96 9.74 0.33 11.79
C VAL A 96 9.49 -0.59 10.62
N GLU A 97 9.81 -1.87 10.75
CA GLU A 97 9.55 -2.88 9.72
C GLU A 97 8.41 -3.79 10.17
N ALA A 98 7.44 -3.99 9.28
CA ALA A 98 6.37 -4.94 9.46
C ALA A 98 6.34 -5.92 8.29
N GLU A 99 6.18 -7.20 8.59
CA GLU A 99 6.02 -8.21 7.56
C GLU A 99 4.55 -8.34 7.18
N LEU A 100 4.28 -8.34 5.89
CA LEU A 100 2.95 -8.49 5.31
C LEU A 100 2.92 -9.70 4.40
N TYR A 101 1.79 -10.39 4.44
CA TYR A 101 1.54 -11.54 3.62
C TYR A 101 0.25 -11.32 2.83
N ALA A 102 0.31 -11.49 1.52
CA ALA A 102 -0.85 -11.23 0.67
C ALA A 102 -0.86 -12.12 -0.56
N ASP A 103 -2.06 -12.51 -0.98
CA ASP A 103 -2.27 -13.07 -2.30
C ASP A 103 -2.37 -11.93 -3.31
N MET A 104 -1.57 -12.01 -4.37
CA MET A 104 -1.51 -11.01 -5.41
C MET A 104 -2.07 -11.53 -6.71
N PHE A 105 -2.97 -10.76 -7.32
CA PHE A 105 -3.50 -11.01 -8.65
C PHE A 105 -2.60 -10.32 -9.67
N VAL A 106 -2.15 -11.07 -10.68
CA VAL A 106 -1.29 -10.57 -11.76
C VAL A 106 -1.95 -10.81 -13.10
N LEU A 107 -2.06 -9.75 -13.89
CA LEU A 107 -2.64 -9.77 -15.23
C LEU A 107 -1.62 -9.17 -16.21
N ARG A 108 -1.30 -9.93 -17.25
CA ARG A 108 -0.44 -9.41 -18.31
C ARG A 108 -1.26 -8.58 -19.30
N LEU A 109 -0.99 -7.28 -19.32
CA LEU A 109 -1.71 -6.33 -20.16
C LEU A 109 -1.19 -6.26 -21.59
N SER A 110 0.14 -6.38 -21.74
CA SER A 110 0.83 -6.38 -23.03
C SER A 110 2.15 -7.12 -22.89
N GLU A 111 2.94 -7.16 -23.94
CA GLU A 111 4.25 -7.81 -23.88
C GLU A 111 5.16 -7.21 -22.81
N ASN A 112 5.04 -5.90 -22.55
CA ASN A 112 5.90 -5.19 -21.62
C ASN A 112 5.16 -4.54 -20.44
N ARG A 113 3.88 -4.86 -20.22
CA ARG A 113 3.11 -4.29 -19.13
C ARG A 113 2.36 -5.34 -18.33
N VAL A 114 2.41 -5.23 -17.02
CA VAL A 114 1.77 -6.13 -16.08
C VAL A 114 1.03 -5.32 -15.04
N MET A 115 -0.22 -5.71 -14.76
CA MET A 115 -0.97 -5.15 -13.63
C MET A 115 -0.89 -6.13 -12.47
N VAL A 116 -0.56 -5.61 -11.29
CA VAL A 116 -0.53 -6.37 -10.03
C VAL A 116 -1.46 -5.69 -9.04
N SER A 117 -2.35 -6.46 -8.46
CA SER A 117 -3.24 -5.96 -7.42
C SER A 117 -3.37 -6.95 -6.27
N THR A 118 -3.73 -6.45 -5.10
CA THR A 118 -4.12 -7.34 -4.01
C THR A 118 -5.36 -8.14 -4.44
N ASN A 119 -5.29 -9.47 -4.27
CA ASN A 119 -6.43 -10.35 -4.57
C ASN A 119 -7.52 -10.16 -3.53
N ASP A 120 -7.11 -10.06 -2.28
CA ASP A 120 -7.97 -9.70 -1.15
C ASP A 120 -7.33 -8.54 -0.41
N MET A 121 -8.12 -7.81 0.39
CA MET A 121 -7.56 -6.72 1.17
C MET A 121 -6.59 -7.23 2.23
N VAL A 122 -5.54 -6.48 2.48
CA VAL A 122 -4.57 -6.78 3.53
C VAL A 122 -4.97 -6.02 4.79
N MET A 123 -5.09 -6.74 5.90
CA MET A 123 -5.45 -6.12 7.18
C MET A 123 -4.17 -5.71 7.91
N LEU A 124 -3.92 -4.41 7.98
CA LEU A 124 -2.73 -3.86 8.61
C LEU A 124 -3.05 -3.37 10.02
N SER A 125 -2.40 -3.94 11.03
CA SER A 125 -2.51 -3.46 12.40
C SER A 125 -1.66 -2.21 12.60
N MET A 126 -2.26 -1.18 13.18
CA MET A 126 -1.54 0.06 13.48
C MET A 126 -0.46 -0.13 14.56
N GLU A 127 -0.62 -1.13 15.42
CA GLU A 127 0.42 -1.49 16.39
C GLU A 127 1.68 -2.00 15.72
N ASP A 128 1.55 -2.80 14.67
CA ASP A 128 2.69 -3.39 13.95
C ASP A 128 3.56 -2.32 13.27
N VAL A 129 2.97 -1.19 12.93
CA VAL A 129 3.68 -0.05 12.31
C VAL A 129 3.84 1.15 13.26
N GLU A 130 3.52 0.95 14.54
CA GLU A 130 3.65 1.95 15.61
C GLU A 130 2.91 3.28 15.32
N LEU A 131 1.72 3.19 14.73
CA LEU A 131 0.87 4.34 14.42
C LEU A 131 -0.30 4.56 15.38
N THR A 132 -0.47 3.71 16.41
CA THR A 132 -1.61 3.81 17.35
C THR A 132 -1.66 5.15 18.06
N GLY A 133 -0.51 5.68 18.48
CA GLY A 133 -0.46 6.99 19.16
C GLY A 133 -0.94 8.13 18.28
N GLY A 134 -0.59 8.11 16.99
CA GLY A 134 -1.07 9.10 16.02
C GLY A 134 -2.57 8.99 15.75
N ILE A 135 -3.08 7.78 15.64
CA ILE A 135 -4.52 7.53 15.49
C ILE A 135 -5.30 8.03 16.71
N ASP A 136 -4.80 7.76 17.91
CA ASP A 136 -5.41 8.23 19.15
C ASP A 136 -5.41 9.77 19.22
N LYS A 137 -4.37 10.42 18.71
CA LYS A 137 -4.30 11.88 18.60
C LYS A 137 -5.34 12.43 17.63
N LEU A 138 -5.58 11.77 16.51
CA LEU A 138 -6.66 12.14 15.58
C LEU A 138 -8.03 12.05 16.25
N MET A 139 -8.28 11.00 17.04
CA MET A 139 -9.52 10.84 17.79
C MET A 139 -9.73 11.98 18.75
N GLU A 140 -8.69 12.35 19.49
CA GLU A 140 -8.73 13.47 20.44
C GLU A 140 -9.06 14.80 19.74
N LEU A 141 -8.34 15.10 18.64
CA LEU A 141 -8.52 16.36 17.90
C LEU A 141 -9.89 16.49 17.24
N ALA A 142 -10.45 15.40 16.77
CA ALA A 142 -11.75 15.35 16.13
C ALA A 142 -12.91 15.07 17.10
N GLU A 143 -12.61 14.87 18.37
CA GLU A 143 -13.58 14.53 19.41
C GLU A 143 -14.42 13.30 19.08
N LEU A 144 -13.75 12.28 18.51
CA LEU A 144 -14.41 11.03 18.12
C LEU A 144 -14.28 9.96 19.21
N PRO A 145 -15.32 9.15 19.43
CA PRO A 145 -15.27 8.06 20.42
C PRO A 145 -14.44 6.87 19.97
N GLY A 146 -14.13 6.74 18.69
CA GLY A 146 -13.32 5.61 18.19
C GLY A 146 -12.88 5.77 16.74
N ILE A 147 -11.66 5.32 16.47
CA ILE A 147 -11.13 5.04 15.13
C ILE A 147 -10.46 3.68 15.22
N THR A 148 -10.67 2.81 14.24
CA THR A 148 -10.08 1.46 14.26
C THR A 148 -8.56 1.50 14.19
N HIS A 149 -7.91 0.60 14.94
CA HIS A 149 -6.46 0.41 14.91
C HIS A 149 -6.02 -0.68 13.92
N VAL A 150 -6.94 -1.16 13.10
CA VAL A 150 -6.68 -2.08 12.00
C VAL A 150 -7.24 -1.45 10.74
N SER A 151 -6.43 -1.39 9.69
CA SER A 151 -6.81 -0.79 8.42
C SER A 151 -6.76 -1.83 7.31
N PRO A 152 -7.85 -2.04 6.57
CA PRO A 152 -7.80 -2.78 5.32
C PRO A 152 -7.07 -1.95 4.26
N VAL A 153 -6.13 -2.58 3.57
CA VAL A 153 -5.30 -1.93 2.55
C VAL A 153 -5.42 -2.69 1.24
N THR A 154 -5.59 -1.95 0.15
CA THR A 154 -5.52 -2.50 -1.20
C THR A 154 -4.50 -1.72 -2.01
N LEU A 155 -3.84 -2.42 -2.94
CA LEU A 155 -2.95 -1.76 -3.88
C LEU A 155 -3.18 -2.32 -5.29
N ARG A 156 -2.91 -1.45 -6.26
CA ARG A 156 -2.93 -1.81 -7.67
C ARG A 156 -1.82 -1.03 -8.36
N PHE A 157 -0.92 -1.78 -9.00
CA PHE A 157 0.19 -1.20 -9.74
C PHE A 157 0.22 -1.72 -11.15
N VAL A 158 0.58 -0.84 -12.07
CA VAL A 158 0.91 -1.21 -13.44
C VAL A 158 2.42 -0.99 -13.60
N PHE A 159 3.13 -2.08 -13.86
CA PHE A 159 4.56 -2.07 -14.11
C PHE A 159 4.80 -2.17 -15.61
N SER A 160 5.71 -1.35 -16.09
CA SER A 160 6.21 -1.43 -17.46
C SER A 160 7.62 -2.00 -17.41
N MET A 161 7.87 -3.04 -18.21
CA MET A 161 9.23 -3.51 -18.41
C MET A 161 9.89 -2.57 -19.42
N ASP A 162 11.02 -2.00 -19.03
CA ASP A 162 11.82 -1.23 -19.97
C ASP A 162 12.27 -2.15 -21.09
N GLU A 163 12.18 -1.68 -22.33
CA GLU A 163 12.77 -2.38 -23.44
C GLU A 163 14.23 -2.60 -23.09
N GLN A 164 14.63 -3.88 -22.98
CA GLN A 164 16.02 -4.20 -22.82
C GLN A 164 16.71 -3.72 -24.08
N LYS A 165 17.40 -2.62 -23.95
CA LYS A 165 18.34 -2.22 -24.97
C LYS A 165 19.46 -3.26 -24.98
N ALA A 166 19.42 -4.04 -26.00
CA ALA A 166 20.52 -4.97 -26.27
C ALA A 166 21.84 -4.21 -26.35
#